data_863500aeb85653d2d94de6110678b781
#
_entry.id   863500aeb85653d2d94de6110678b781
#
_cell.length_a   1.000
_cell.length_b   1.000
_cell.length_c   1.000
_cell.angle_alpha   90.00
_cell.angle_beta   90.00
_cell.angle_gamma   90.00
#
_symmetry.space_group_name_H-M   'P 1'
#
loop_
_entity.id
_entity.type
_entity.pdbx_description
1 polymer ?
#
loop_
_entity_poly.entity_id
_entity_poly.type
_entity_poly.pdbx_seq_one_letter_code
_entity_poly.pdbx_strand_id
1 'polypeptide(L)'
;MRVVTFAVLIMSLSAVSVAQDTRPVRQSAPRWPDGTINLGAPPGQTGMWDGGEPLTTIPNNYEKVGGRPRPGLVHLDQIPIQPWARALLDARHARFLADEPYTRCKPSPAARAFQTAYGIELLNLPGTGRIYLFQTGGAHSFRVIYMDGRSHPRDVQPTNFGHSIGWWDGDTLVIDTAGFNEGFWMDRDGLPHTSQLHTIERFTRTDFSSIRYELTVDDPGAYTSAFGGQMNLRWEAGTELFEYQCQQMNYANELMVGQFEKVDRSSFIIP
;
A
#
# COMPACT_ATOMS: atom_id res chain seq x y z
N MET A 1 -13.57 65.79 -63.90
CA MET A 1 -13.05 65.34 -62.62
C MET A 1 -13.46 63.84 -62.46
N ARG A 2 -12.52 62.91 -62.61
CA ARG A 2 -12.80 61.46 -62.43
C ARG A 2 -12.21 61.09 -61.07
N VAL A 3 -13.07 60.63 -60.17
CA VAL A 3 -12.69 60.13 -58.84
C VAL A 3 -12.35 58.67 -59.00
N VAL A 4 -11.11 58.27 -58.68
CA VAL A 4 -10.65 56.88 -58.65
C VAL A 4 -10.73 56.42 -57.20
N THR A 5 -11.61 55.44 -56.94
CA THR A 5 -11.79 54.82 -55.63
C THR A 5 -10.82 53.62 -55.54
N PHE A 6 -9.85 53.68 -54.62
CA PHE A 6 -8.99 52.55 -54.27
C PHE A 6 -9.68 51.66 -53.22
N ALA A 7 -9.93 50.41 -53.59
CA ALA A 7 -10.36 49.39 -52.64
C ALA A 7 -9.14 48.76 -51.97
N VAL A 8 -9.02 48.89 -50.65
CA VAL A 8 -8.00 48.21 -49.85
C VAL A 8 -8.52 46.85 -49.41
N LEU A 9 -7.89 45.79 -49.94
CA LEU A 9 -8.17 44.41 -49.57
C LEU A 9 -7.40 44.07 -48.30
N ILE A 10 -8.10 43.95 -47.15
CA ILE A 10 -7.49 43.48 -45.88
C ILE A 10 -7.51 41.93 -45.87
N MET A 11 -6.34 41.34 -46.03
CA MET A 11 -6.15 39.88 -45.79
C MET A 11 -6.02 39.62 -44.32
N SER A 12 -7.00 39.02 -43.69
CA SER A 12 -6.92 38.52 -42.31
C SER A 12 -6.14 37.20 -42.29
N LEU A 13 -4.91 37.22 -41.76
CA LEU A 13 -4.18 36.00 -41.44
C LEU A 13 -4.81 35.38 -40.17
N SER A 14 -5.48 34.27 -40.31
CA SER A 14 -5.93 33.44 -39.22
C SER A 14 -4.71 32.66 -38.66
N ALA A 15 -4.16 33.07 -37.54
CA ALA A 15 -3.13 32.32 -36.82
C ALA A 15 -3.77 31.04 -36.24
N VAL A 16 -3.42 29.89 -36.76
CA VAL A 16 -3.75 28.60 -36.15
C VAL A 16 -2.86 28.47 -34.90
N SER A 17 -3.44 28.69 -33.73
CA SER A 17 -2.78 28.41 -32.45
C SER A 17 -2.73 26.90 -32.25
N VAL A 18 -1.58 26.29 -32.48
CA VAL A 18 -1.32 24.92 -32.05
C VAL A 18 -1.20 24.95 -30.53
N ALA A 19 -2.21 24.46 -29.85
CA ALA A 19 -2.15 24.27 -28.40
C ALA A 19 -1.01 23.26 -28.12
N GLN A 20 0.09 23.72 -27.54
CA GLN A 20 1.13 22.85 -27.03
C GLN A 20 0.52 22.01 -25.89
N ASP A 21 0.60 20.69 -26.03
CA ASP A 21 0.25 19.77 -24.97
C ASP A 21 1.21 19.99 -23.80
N THR A 22 0.74 20.70 -22.79
CA THR A 22 1.51 21.09 -21.59
C THR A 22 1.50 20.00 -20.50
N ARG A 23 1.21 18.75 -20.85
CA ARG A 23 1.35 17.66 -19.89
C ARG A 23 2.81 17.62 -19.41
N PRO A 24 3.05 17.64 -18.09
CA PRO A 24 4.41 17.56 -17.56
C PRO A 24 5.05 16.24 -18.06
N VAL A 25 6.25 16.36 -18.61
CA VAL A 25 7.04 15.19 -19.01
C VAL A 25 7.28 14.36 -17.76
N ARG A 26 6.71 13.16 -17.71
CA ARG A 26 6.95 12.24 -16.60
C ARG A 26 8.42 11.83 -16.63
N GLN A 27 9.11 12.08 -15.53
CA GLN A 27 10.49 11.63 -15.37
C GLN A 27 10.51 10.11 -15.34
N SER A 28 11.42 9.48 -16.09
CA SER A 28 11.56 8.03 -16.14
C SER A 28 11.94 7.44 -14.78
N ALA A 29 11.57 6.19 -14.56
CA ALA A 29 11.98 5.44 -13.38
C ALA A 29 13.52 5.36 -13.30
N PRO A 30 14.13 5.65 -12.13
CA PRO A 30 15.56 5.57 -11.96
C PRO A 30 16.06 4.13 -12.04
N ARG A 31 17.30 3.95 -12.50
CA ARG A 31 17.94 2.65 -12.60
C ARG A 31 19.31 2.66 -11.92
N TRP A 32 19.69 1.51 -11.45
CA TRP A 32 21.05 1.24 -11.03
C TRP A 32 22.00 1.14 -12.24
N PRO A 33 23.34 1.27 -12.06
CA PRO A 33 24.31 1.16 -13.16
C PRO A 33 24.26 -0.17 -13.93
N ASP A 34 23.76 -1.25 -13.31
CA ASP A 34 23.57 -2.56 -13.94
C ASP A 34 22.27 -2.64 -14.78
N GLY A 35 21.51 -1.55 -14.86
CA GLY A 35 20.24 -1.46 -15.58
C GLY A 35 19.01 -1.88 -14.79
N THR A 36 19.16 -2.46 -13.60
CA THR A 36 18.05 -2.84 -12.72
C THR A 36 17.27 -1.62 -12.27
N ILE A 37 15.94 -1.73 -12.18
CA ILE A 37 15.11 -0.66 -11.62
C ILE A 37 15.51 -0.39 -10.17
N ASN A 38 15.73 0.89 -9.85
CA ASN A 38 15.86 1.34 -8.47
C ASN A 38 14.45 1.60 -7.90
N LEU A 39 14.04 0.81 -6.91
CA LEU A 39 12.75 0.97 -6.23
C LEU A 39 12.81 1.98 -5.07
N GLY A 40 13.99 2.38 -4.65
CA GLY A 40 14.21 3.35 -3.57
C GLY A 40 14.59 4.75 -4.07
N ALA A 41 15.19 5.51 -3.18
CA ALA A 41 15.74 6.82 -3.51
C ALA A 41 16.90 6.71 -4.50
N PRO A 42 16.97 7.59 -5.50
CA PRO A 42 18.18 7.72 -6.30
C PRO A 42 19.39 8.14 -5.44
N PRO A 43 20.63 7.82 -5.83
CA PRO A 43 21.80 8.22 -5.08
C PRO A 43 21.84 9.73 -4.81
N GLY A 44 22.08 10.11 -3.56
CA GLY A 44 22.12 11.52 -3.12
C GLY A 44 20.75 12.17 -2.91
N GLN A 45 19.68 11.41 -2.99
CA GLN A 45 18.32 11.87 -2.68
C GLN A 45 17.73 11.05 -1.52
N THR A 46 16.72 11.61 -0.86
CA THR A 46 15.91 10.93 0.15
C THR A 46 14.45 10.93 -0.29
N GLY A 47 13.69 9.98 0.20
CA GLY A 47 12.26 9.87 -0.06
C GLY A 47 11.70 8.53 0.34
N MET A 48 10.39 8.49 0.48
CA MET A 48 9.65 7.29 0.86
C MET A 48 8.44 7.10 -0.05
N TRP A 49 7.90 5.90 -0.05
CA TRP A 49 6.65 5.59 -0.74
C TRP A 49 5.48 5.69 0.21
N ASP A 50 4.50 6.51 -0.16
CA ASP A 50 3.22 6.58 0.51
C ASP A 50 2.14 5.89 -0.34
N GLY A 51 1.45 4.94 0.25
CA GLY A 51 0.32 4.25 -0.37
C GLY A 51 -1.02 4.79 0.09
N GLY A 52 -1.14 5.02 1.39
CA GLY A 52 -2.28 5.64 2.06
C GLY A 52 -3.66 5.02 1.81
N GLU A 53 -3.77 4.04 0.94
CA GLU A 53 -5.04 3.49 0.48
C GLU A 53 -5.29 2.10 1.05
N PRO A 54 -6.52 1.81 1.53
CA PRO A 54 -6.88 0.49 2.03
C PRO A 54 -6.92 -0.53 0.89
N LEU A 55 -6.59 -1.79 1.20
CA LEU A 55 -6.74 -2.89 0.25
C LEU A 55 -8.21 -3.10 -0.12
N THR A 56 -9.09 -2.95 0.87
CA THR A 56 -10.53 -3.11 0.67
C THR A 56 -11.25 -1.76 0.75
N THR A 57 -12.22 -1.57 -0.12
CA THR A 57 -13.13 -0.42 -0.04
C THR A 57 -14.42 -0.89 0.60
N ILE A 58 -14.72 -0.36 1.78
CA ILE A 58 -16.04 -0.53 2.37
C ILE A 58 -16.95 0.56 1.79
N PRO A 59 -18.04 0.21 1.08
CA PRO A 59 -18.86 1.16 0.33
C PRO A 59 -19.37 2.34 1.16
N ASN A 60 -19.64 2.14 2.44
CA ASN A 60 -20.33 3.13 3.27
C ASN A 60 -19.43 4.16 3.96
N ASN A 61 -18.11 3.94 4.04
CA ASN A 61 -17.20 4.84 4.78
C ASN A 61 -16.26 5.64 3.89
N TYR A 62 -15.84 5.11 2.75
CA TYR A 62 -14.84 5.75 1.89
C TYR A 62 -15.44 6.53 0.72
N GLU A 63 -16.62 6.21 0.25
CA GLU A 63 -17.32 7.04 -0.75
C GLU A 63 -17.63 8.45 -0.22
N LYS A 64 -17.75 8.61 1.10
CA LYS A 64 -18.00 9.90 1.76
C LYS A 64 -16.74 10.76 1.93
N VAL A 65 -15.56 10.17 1.88
CA VAL A 65 -14.30 10.91 1.99
C VAL A 65 -13.76 11.20 0.59
N GLY A 66 -14.33 12.22 -0.06
CA GLY A 66 -13.83 12.76 -1.31
C GLY A 66 -14.56 12.35 -2.58
N GLY A 67 -15.64 11.54 -2.52
CA GLY A 67 -16.61 11.39 -3.62
C GLY A 67 -16.08 10.79 -4.94
N ARG A 68 -14.92 10.12 -4.94
CA ARG A 68 -14.38 9.46 -6.14
C ARG A 68 -14.08 8.00 -5.84
N PRO A 69 -14.59 7.06 -6.68
CA PRO A 69 -14.13 5.67 -6.63
C PRO A 69 -12.60 5.65 -6.79
N ARG A 70 -11.90 4.96 -5.90
CA ARG A 70 -10.45 4.80 -6.01
C ARG A 70 -10.17 3.61 -6.90
N PRO A 71 -9.57 3.81 -8.11
CA PRO A 71 -9.29 2.71 -9.01
C PRO A 71 -8.29 1.74 -8.36
N GLY A 72 -8.54 0.45 -8.54
CA GLY A 72 -7.62 -0.61 -8.14
C GLY A 72 -7.88 -1.25 -6.79
N LEU A 73 -8.81 -0.77 -5.99
CA LEU A 73 -9.17 -1.41 -4.73
C LEU A 73 -10.20 -2.51 -4.94
N VAL A 74 -10.12 -3.54 -4.10
CA VAL A 74 -11.10 -4.63 -4.08
C VAL A 74 -12.27 -4.20 -3.21
N HIS A 75 -13.49 -4.27 -3.74
CA HIS A 75 -14.70 -4.08 -2.92
C HIS A 75 -14.91 -5.29 -2.02
N LEU A 76 -15.31 -5.04 -0.77
CA LEU A 76 -15.51 -6.09 0.23
C LEU A 76 -16.54 -7.13 -0.20
N ASP A 77 -17.58 -6.74 -0.94
CA ASP A 77 -18.60 -7.60 -1.50
C ASP A 77 -18.10 -8.47 -2.67
N GLN A 78 -16.98 -8.15 -3.25
CA GLN A 78 -16.31 -8.91 -4.32
C GLN A 78 -15.29 -9.92 -3.77
N ILE A 79 -14.96 -9.85 -2.49
CA ILE A 79 -14.02 -10.80 -1.87
C ILE A 79 -14.72 -12.12 -1.63
N PRO A 80 -14.17 -13.25 -2.10
CA PRO A 80 -14.78 -14.58 -1.96
C PRO A 80 -14.58 -15.17 -0.56
N ILE A 81 -15.06 -14.43 0.47
CA ILE A 81 -14.83 -14.73 1.87
C ILE A 81 -15.66 -15.92 2.36
N GLN A 82 -15.07 -16.81 3.15
CA GLN A 82 -15.76 -17.93 3.77
C GLN A 82 -16.74 -17.48 4.86
N PRO A 83 -17.83 -18.23 5.15
CA PRO A 83 -18.85 -17.81 6.13
C PRO A 83 -18.32 -17.49 7.51
N TRP A 84 -17.39 -18.29 8.04
CA TRP A 84 -16.79 -18.03 9.36
C TRP A 84 -15.93 -16.77 9.37
N ALA A 85 -15.15 -16.56 8.29
CA ALA A 85 -14.30 -15.38 8.14
C ALA A 85 -15.14 -14.12 7.98
N ARG A 86 -16.29 -14.21 7.30
CA ARG A 86 -17.26 -13.13 7.22
C ARG A 86 -17.86 -12.79 8.57
N ALA A 87 -18.26 -13.79 9.34
CA ALA A 87 -18.81 -13.57 10.68
C ALA A 87 -17.77 -12.91 11.61
N LEU A 88 -16.48 -13.30 11.50
CA LEU A 88 -15.40 -12.67 12.26
C LEU A 88 -15.19 -11.21 11.84
N LEU A 89 -15.20 -10.92 10.52
CA LEU A 89 -15.10 -9.56 10.00
C LEU A 89 -16.22 -8.67 10.52
N ASP A 90 -17.47 -9.16 10.46
CA ASP A 90 -18.64 -8.43 10.93
C ASP A 90 -18.57 -8.17 12.45
N ALA A 91 -18.05 -9.13 13.23
CA ALA A 91 -17.82 -8.95 14.66
C ALA A 91 -16.73 -7.90 14.95
N ARG A 92 -15.64 -7.87 14.17
CA ARG A 92 -14.59 -6.83 14.27
C ARG A 92 -15.14 -5.44 13.96
N HIS A 93 -15.99 -5.32 12.92
CA HIS A 93 -16.65 -4.06 12.58
C HIS A 93 -17.59 -3.58 13.69
N ALA A 94 -18.36 -4.48 14.30
CA ALA A 94 -19.26 -4.13 15.40
C ALA A 94 -18.51 -3.56 16.62
N ARG A 95 -17.23 -3.94 16.81
CA ARG A 95 -16.37 -3.46 17.90
C ARG A 95 -15.42 -2.34 17.51
N PHE A 96 -15.51 -1.84 16.31
CA PHE A 96 -14.75 -0.71 15.76
C PHE A 96 -13.31 -0.60 16.27
N LEU A 97 -12.37 -1.30 15.61
CA LEU A 97 -10.92 -1.26 15.86
C LEU A 97 -10.46 -1.64 17.28
N ALA A 98 -11.33 -1.95 18.22
CA ALA A 98 -10.95 -2.27 19.59
C ALA A 98 -9.93 -3.41 19.69
N ASP A 99 -9.99 -4.36 18.75
CA ASP A 99 -9.10 -5.52 18.71
C ASP A 99 -8.04 -5.42 17.60
N GLU A 100 -7.89 -4.27 16.94
CA GLU A 100 -6.91 -4.13 15.87
C GLU A 100 -5.48 -4.36 16.40
N PRO A 101 -4.72 -5.33 15.84
CA PRO A 101 -3.38 -5.66 16.30
C PRO A 101 -2.39 -4.49 16.21
N TYR A 102 -2.57 -3.58 15.24
CA TYR A 102 -1.74 -2.39 15.09
C TYR A 102 -1.78 -1.47 16.31
N THR A 103 -2.93 -1.30 16.95
CA THR A 103 -3.07 -0.50 18.16
C THR A 103 -2.31 -1.08 19.35
N ARG A 104 -1.91 -2.35 19.25
CA ARG A 104 -1.07 -3.08 20.20
C ARG A 104 0.36 -3.26 19.72
N CYS A 105 0.83 -2.37 18.86
CA CYS A 105 2.19 -2.37 18.31
C CYS A 105 2.57 -3.66 17.57
N LYS A 106 1.60 -4.39 17.04
CA LYS A 106 1.90 -5.52 16.16
C LYS A 106 2.27 -5.01 14.78
N PRO A 107 3.20 -5.65 14.09
CA PRO A 107 3.60 -5.25 12.75
C PRO A 107 2.46 -5.41 11.74
N SER A 108 2.55 -4.64 10.66
CA SER A 108 1.58 -4.60 9.56
C SER A 108 2.20 -5.14 8.29
N PRO A 109 2.12 -6.44 8.02
CA PRO A 109 2.74 -7.05 6.84
C PRO A 109 1.91 -6.84 5.56
N ALA A 110 2.51 -7.19 4.41
CA ALA A 110 1.90 -7.15 3.08
C ALA A 110 1.19 -5.81 2.81
N ALA A 111 0.01 -5.84 2.23
CA ALA A 111 -0.75 -4.63 1.89
C ALA A 111 -1.10 -3.75 3.10
N ARG A 112 -1.18 -4.33 4.30
CA ARG A 112 -1.45 -3.57 5.53
C ARG A 112 -0.34 -2.55 5.83
N ALA A 113 0.90 -2.81 5.37
CA ALA A 113 2.02 -1.89 5.51
C ALA A 113 1.73 -0.52 4.88
N PHE A 114 1.09 -0.49 3.72
CA PHE A 114 0.78 0.74 2.99
C PHE A 114 -0.38 1.55 3.59
N GLN A 115 -1.06 0.99 4.57
CA GLN A 115 -2.13 1.67 5.31
C GLN A 115 -1.65 2.21 6.65
N THR A 116 -0.37 2.05 6.97
CA THR A 116 0.26 2.69 8.12
C THR A 116 0.65 4.12 7.76
N ALA A 117 0.66 4.98 8.75
CA ALA A 117 1.19 6.32 8.57
C ALA A 117 2.70 6.28 8.26
N TYR A 118 3.19 7.34 7.61
CA TYR A 118 4.61 7.65 7.41
C TYR A 118 5.34 6.90 6.31
N GLY A 119 4.66 6.07 5.54
CA GLY A 119 5.22 5.46 4.33
C GLY A 119 6.18 4.30 4.58
N ILE A 120 6.75 3.84 3.47
CA ILE A 120 7.74 2.76 3.43
C ILE A 120 8.96 3.17 2.62
N GLU A 121 10.10 2.57 2.94
CA GLU A 121 11.30 2.63 2.11
C GLU A 121 11.61 1.25 1.53
N LEU A 122 11.89 1.21 0.23
CA LEU A 122 12.37 0.02 -0.48
C LEU A 122 13.86 0.20 -0.76
N LEU A 123 14.68 -0.67 -0.21
CA LEU A 123 16.12 -0.68 -0.43
C LEU A 123 16.51 -1.93 -1.23
N ASN A 124 16.71 -1.74 -2.53
CA ASN A 124 17.18 -2.79 -3.46
C ASN A 124 18.59 -2.49 -3.95
N LEU A 125 19.59 -2.88 -3.17
CA LEU A 125 20.98 -2.70 -3.53
C LEU A 125 21.45 -3.86 -4.43
N PRO A 126 21.97 -3.56 -5.65
CA PRO A 126 22.51 -4.59 -6.52
C PRO A 126 23.61 -5.41 -5.83
N GLY A 127 23.66 -6.71 -6.13
CA GLY A 127 24.70 -7.61 -5.63
C GLY A 127 24.52 -8.10 -4.19
N THR A 128 23.53 -7.61 -3.44
CA THR A 128 23.29 -8.08 -2.06
C THR A 128 22.49 -9.37 -1.98
N GLY A 129 21.80 -9.75 -3.07
CA GLY A 129 20.87 -10.91 -3.08
C GLY A 129 19.65 -10.73 -2.18
N ARG A 130 19.37 -9.50 -1.74
CA ARG A 130 18.27 -9.17 -0.84
C ARG A 130 17.70 -7.80 -1.16
N ILE A 131 16.39 -7.66 -0.92
CA ILE A 131 15.69 -6.38 -0.88
C ILE A 131 15.11 -6.21 0.51
N TYR A 132 15.16 -4.99 1.02
CA TYR A 132 14.59 -4.64 2.32
C TYR A 132 13.44 -3.67 2.12
N LEU A 133 12.33 -3.95 2.79
CA LEU A 133 11.19 -3.05 2.92
C LEU A 133 11.13 -2.59 4.36
N PHE A 134 11.38 -1.32 4.59
CA PHE A 134 11.31 -0.68 5.90
C PHE A 134 9.97 0.03 6.07
N GLN A 135 9.40 -0.05 7.27
CA GLN A 135 8.16 0.63 7.65
C GLN A 135 8.46 1.58 8.79
N THR A 136 8.05 2.83 8.66
CA THR A 136 8.18 3.81 9.75
C THR A 136 7.10 3.62 10.79
N GLY A 137 5.85 3.49 10.37
CA GLY A 137 4.71 3.36 11.28
C GLY A 137 4.59 1.97 11.91
N GLY A 138 4.01 1.91 13.10
CA GLY A 138 3.78 0.67 13.85
C GLY A 138 4.98 0.23 14.67
N ALA A 139 5.37 -1.04 14.56
CA ALA A 139 6.39 -1.64 15.40
C ALA A 139 7.82 -1.46 14.86
N HIS A 140 8.10 -0.44 14.06
CA HIS A 140 9.42 -0.25 13.41
C HIS A 140 9.96 -1.54 12.83
N SER A 141 9.30 -2.07 11.84
CA SER A 141 9.64 -3.37 11.32
C SER A 141 10.21 -3.26 9.92
N PHE A 142 10.95 -4.25 9.57
CA PHE A 142 11.45 -4.44 8.21
C PHE A 142 11.15 -5.85 7.74
N ARG A 143 11.06 -6.00 6.44
CA ARG A 143 10.87 -7.27 5.76
C ARG A 143 12.06 -7.51 4.86
N VAL A 144 12.58 -8.74 4.88
CA VAL A 144 13.66 -9.18 3.98
C VAL A 144 13.05 -10.00 2.87
N ILE A 145 13.35 -9.64 1.63
CA ILE A 145 13.00 -10.38 0.43
C ILE A 145 14.28 -11.01 -0.12
N TYR A 146 14.31 -12.33 -0.21
CA TYR A 146 15.46 -13.08 -0.70
C TYR A 146 15.43 -13.17 -2.22
N MET A 147 16.47 -12.65 -2.88
CA MET A 147 16.60 -12.56 -4.35
C MET A 147 17.60 -13.56 -4.92
N ASP A 148 18.01 -14.57 -4.16
CA ASP A 148 19.06 -15.52 -4.49
C ASP A 148 18.56 -16.83 -5.12
N GLY A 149 17.29 -16.86 -5.53
CA GLY A 149 16.68 -18.02 -6.20
C GLY A 149 16.33 -19.20 -5.29
N ARG A 150 16.40 -19.00 -3.96
CA ARG A 150 15.95 -20.02 -3.00
C ARG A 150 14.46 -20.27 -3.08
N SER A 151 14.04 -21.44 -2.63
CA SER A 151 12.63 -21.73 -2.35
C SER A 151 12.30 -21.47 -0.88
N HIS A 152 11.00 -21.44 -0.54
CA HIS A 152 10.58 -21.42 0.86
C HIS A 152 11.09 -22.66 1.61
N PRO A 153 11.57 -22.50 2.86
CA PRO A 153 11.89 -23.66 3.70
C PRO A 153 10.66 -24.54 3.91
N ARG A 154 10.84 -25.84 4.00
CA ARG A 154 9.73 -26.78 4.25
C ARG A 154 9.06 -26.54 5.61
N ASP A 155 9.87 -26.18 6.60
CA ASP A 155 9.44 -25.97 8.00
C ASP A 155 9.54 -24.47 8.34
N VAL A 156 8.85 -23.61 7.56
CA VAL A 156 8.78 -22.18 7.85
C VAL A 156 8.11 -21.97 9.19
N GLN A 157 8.82 -21.33 10.12
CA GLN A 157 8.21 -20.90 11.38
C GLN A 157 7.29 -19.71 11.11
N PRO A 158 5.99 -19.78 11.46
CA PRO A 158 5.06 -18.72 11.18
C PRO A 158 5.45 -17.41 11.88
N THR A 159 5.51 -16.34 11.11
CA THR A 159 5.78 -14.98 11.62
C THR A 159 4.76 -13.98 11.08
N ASN A 160 4.74 -12.76 11.61
CA ASN A 160 3.87 -11.73 11.05
C ASN A 160 4.23 -11.38 9.59
N PHE A 161 5.51 -11.44 9.21
CA PHE A 161 5.96 -11.11 7.86
C PHE A 161 6.11 -12.32 6.94
N GLY A 162 5.96 -13.52 7.46
CA GLY A 162 6.22 -14.74 6.71
C GLY A 162 7.69 -14.87 6.26
N HIS A 163 7.93 -15.70 5.27
CA HIS A 163 9.17 -15.83 4.54
C HIS A 163 8.95 -15.36 3.10
N SER A 164 9.72 -14.36 2.65
CA SER A 164 9.56 -13.76 1.33
C SER A 164 10.74 -14.11 0.43
N ILE A 165 10.43 -14.62 -0.75
CA ILE A 165 11.37 -14.79 -1.86
C ILE A 165 10.96 -13.88 -3.00
N GLY A 166 11.90 -13.46 -3.84
CA GLY A 166 11.58 -12.56 -4.93
C GLY A 166 12.41 -12.80 -6.17
N TRP A 167 11.93 -12.29 -7.29
CA TRP A 167 12.62 -12.29 -8.58
C TRP A 167 12.16 -11.11 -9.42
N TRP A 168 12.95 -10.81 -10.45
CA TRP A 168 12.58 -9.80 -11.43
C TRP A 168 11.86 -10.42 -12.61
N ASP A 169 10.70 -9.87 -12.93
CA ASP A 169 9.94 -10.14 -14.17
C ASP A 169 9.99 -8.86 -15.02
N GLY A 170 11.00 -8.76 -15.87
CA GLY A 170 11.36 -7.51 -16.53
C GLY A 170 11.70 -6.42 -15.50
N ASP A 171 10.98 -5.31 -15.52
CA ASP A 171 11.13 -4.18 -14.58
C ASP A 171 10.21 -4.29 -13.35
N THR A 172 9.54 -5.42 -13.17
CA THR A 172 8.66 -5.68 -12.04
C THR A 172 9.34 -6.58 -11.02
N LEU A 173 9.43 -6.12 -9.77
CA LEU A 173 9.77 -6.99 -8.66
C LEU A 173 8.54 -7.83 -8.31
N VAL A 174 8.69 -9.15 -8.35
CA VAL A 174 7.68 -10.11 -7.88
C VAL A 174 8.15 -10.68 -6.53
N ILE A 175 7.26 -10.70 -5.55
CA ILE A 175 7.53 -11.22 -4.22
C ILE A 175 6.49 -12.29 -3.90
N ASP A 176 6.96 -13.46 -3.56
CA ASP A 176 6.20 -14.59 -3.07
C ASP A 176 6.40 -14.72 -1.57
N THR A 177 5.31 -14.77 -0.78
CA THR A 177 5.41 -14.86 0.67
C THR A 177 4.46 -15.91 1.23
N ALA A 178 5.00 -16.78 2.05
CA ALA A 178 4.28 -17.82 2.78
C ALA A 178 4.75 -17.91 4.24
N GLY A 179 4.06 -18.69 5.06
CA GLY A 179 4.43 -18.87 6.47
C GLY A 179 4.05 -17.69 7.36
N PHE A 180 2.92 -17.08 7.10
CA PHE A 180 2.33 -16.07 7.97
C PHE A 180 1.72 -16.71 9.24
N ASN A 181 1.82 -16.00 10.37
CA ASN A 181 0.99 -16.30 11.55
C ASN A 181 -0.34 -15.54 11.45
N GLU A 182 -1.27 -15.84 12.34
CA GLU A 182 -2.60 -15.22 12.37
C GLU A 182 -2.66 -13.94 13.24
N GLY A 183 -1.52 -13.36 13.59
CA GLY A 183 -1.41 -12.27 14.56
C GLY A 183 -1.67 -10.86 14.02
N PHE A 184 -2.12 -10.72 12.78
CA PHE A 184 -2.40 -9.42 12.16
C PHE A 184 -3.72 -9.43 11.36
N TRP A 185 -4.17 -8.27 10.95
CA TRP A 185 -5.27 -8.13 9.99
C TRP A 185 -4.73 -7.79 8.61
N MET A 186 -5.35 -8.31 7.56
CA MET A 186 -4.93 -8.04 6.18
C MET A 186 -5.09 -6.57 5.80
N ASP A 187 -6.01 -5.86 6.46
CA ASP A 187 -6.28 -4.44 6.28
C ASP A 187 -6.78 -3.79 7.58
N ARG A 188 -7.03 -2.49 7.53
CA ARG A 188 -7.58 -1.74 8.67
C ARG A 188 -9.03 -2.10 8.98
N ASP A 189 -9.73 -2.67 8.03
CA ASP A 189 -11.14 -3.01 8.15
C ASP A 189 -11.35 -4.39 8.78
N GLY A 190 -10.27 -5.07 9.12
CA GLY A 190 -10.34 -6.30 9.90
C GLY A 190 -10.44 -7.57 9.08
N LEU A 191 -10.07 -7.52 7.80
CA LEU A 191 -10.09 -8.68 6.92
C LEU A 191 -9.25 -9.84 7.52
N PRO A 192 -9.87 -11.00 7.83
CA PRO A 192 -9.19 -12.11 8.47
C PRO A 192 -8.35 -12.92 7.47
N HIS A 193 -7.43 -13.71 8.01
CA HIS A 193 -6.70 -14.72 7.29
C HIS A 193 -6.37 -15.89 8.22
N THR A 194 -5.82 -16.97 7.65
CA THR A 194 -5.33 -18.13 8.39
C THR A 194 -3.82 -18.31 8.18
N SER A 195 -3.24 -19.31 8.84
CA SER A 195 -1.84 -19.72 8.63
C SER A 195 -1.58 -20.30 7.22
N GLN A 196 -2.64 -20.52 6.43
CA GLN A 196 -2.52 -20.94 5.03
C GLN A 196 -2.32 -19.77 4.07
N LEU A 197 -2.29 -18.54 4.59
CA LEU A 197 -2.11 -17.33 3.79
C LEU A 197 -0.84 -17.42 2.95
N HIS A 198 -1.00 -17.21 1.66
CA HIS A 198 0.03 -17.05 0.66
C HIS A 198 -0.23 -15.78 -0.12
N THR A 199 0.78 -14.98 -0.38
CA THR A 199 0.63 -13.73 -1.13
C THR A 199 1.66 -13.62 -2.25
N ILE A 200 1.21 -13.13 -3.40
CA ILE A 200 2.08 -12.67 -4.48
C ILE A 200 1.92 -11.16 -4.62
N GLU A 201 3.02 -10.45 -4.52
CA GLU A 201 3.08 -8.99 -4.65
C GLU A 201 3.91 -8.62 -5.87
N ARG A 202 3.49 -7.57 -6.59
CA ARG A 202 4.20 -7.07 -7.77
C ARG A 202 4.40 -5.56 -7.64
N PHE A 203 5.65 -5.12 -7.75
CA PHE A 203 6.02 -3.71 -7.68
C PHE A 203 6.59 -3.29 -9.03
N THR A 204 5.87 -2.48 -9.76
CA THR A 204 6.31 -1.93 -11.05
C THR A 204 6.48 -0.42 -10.91
N ARG A 205 7.73 0.07 -10.89
CA ARG A 205 7.98 1.52 -10.88
C ARG A 205 7.74 2.06 -12.28
N THR A 206 6.60 2.71 -12.46
CA THR A 206 6.14 3.18 -13.78
C THR A 206 6.79 4.48 -14.23
N ASP A 207 7.22 5.29 -13.27
CA ASP A 207 7.95 6.54 -13.47
C ASP A 207 8.74 6.91 -12.19
N PHE A 208 9.35 8.09 -12.14
CA PHE A 208 10.11 8.55 -10.98
C PHE A 208 9.29 8.55 -9.70
N SER A 209 8.02 8.95 -9.78
CA SER A 209 7.16 9.25 -8.64
C SER A 209 6.08 8.21 -8.35
N SER A 210 6.02 7.11 -9.13
CA SER A 210 4.92 6.16 -9.04
C SER A 210 5.38 4.72 -9.10
N ILE A 211 4.88 3.91 -8.15
CA ILE A 211 4.91 2.44 -8.23
C ILE A 211 3.47 1.94 -8.34
N ARG A 212 3.19 1.12 -9.34
CA ARG A 212 2.01 0.27 -9.35
C ARG A 212 2.30 -0.96 -8.50
N TYR A 213 1.53 -1.12 -7.43
CA TYR A 213 1.54 -2.28 -6.53
C TYR A 213 0.32 -3.14 -6.81
N GLU A 214 0.55 -4.43 -7.00
CA GLU A 214 -0.49 -5.42 -7.23
C GLU A 214 -0.32 -6.54 -6.20
N LEU A 215 -1.42 -6.96 -5.58
CA LEU A 215 -1.44 -8.05 -4.59
C LEU A 215 -2.40 -9.13 -5.03
N THR A 216 -1.95 -10.38 -4.96
CA THR A 216 -2.80 -11.57 -4.96
C THR A 216 -2.76 -12.20 -3.58
N VAL A 217 -3.93 -12.51 -3.04
CA VAL A 217 -4.14 -13.22 -1.77
C VAL A 217 -4.70 -14.60 -2.09
N ASP A 218 -4.05 -15.63 -1.60
CA ASP A 218 -4.52 -17.01 -1.65
C ASP A 218 -4.48 -17.59 -0.23
N ASP A 219 -5.65 -17.82 0.34
CA ASP A 219 -5.80 -18.40 1.68
C ASP A 219 -7.07 -19.27 1.69
N PRO A 220 -6.96 -20.54 1.33
CA PRO A 220 -8.11 -21.44 1.26
C PRO A 220 -8.79 -21.66 2.62
N GLY A 221 -8.12 -21.32 3.73
CA GLY A 221 -8.73 -21.34 5.05
C GLY A 221 -9.76 -20.23 5.27
N ALA A 222 -9.56 -19.06 4.65
CA ALA A 222 -10.43 -17.89 4.86
C ALA A 222 -11.25 -17.51 3.63
N TYR A 223 -10.84 -17.91 2.43
CA TYR A 223 -11.46 -17.53 1.16
C TYR A 223 -11.75 -18.75 0.29
N THR A 224 -12.80 -18.67 -0.51
CA THR A 224 -13.19 -19.77 -1.40
C THR A 224 -12.42 -19.80 -2.72
N SER A 225 -11.72 -18.73 -3.04
CA SER A 225 -10.79 -18.62 -4.17
C SER A 225 -9.80 -17.48 -3.91
N ALA A 226 -8.69 -17.48 -4.64
CA ALA A 226 -7.77 -16.35 -4.62
C ALA A 226 -8.45 -15.07 -5.12
N PHE A 227 -8.04 -13.94 -4.57
CA PHE A 227 -8.48 -12.61 -4.98
C PHE A 227 -7.29 -11.64 -4.97
N GLY A 228 -7.47 -10.45 -5.51
CA GLY A 228 -6.39 -9.48 -5.56
C GLY A 228 -6.88 -8.06 -5.72
N GLY A 229 -5.95 -7.14 -5.62
CA GLY A 229 -6.17 -5.73 -5.80
C GLY A 229 -4.92 -5.02 -6.23
N GLN A 230 -5.07 -3.76 -6.63
CA GLN A 230 -3.95 -2.91 -6.99
C GLN A 230 -4.11 -1.51 -6.41
N MET A 231 -2.99 -0.86 -6.14
CA MET A 231 -2.92 0.53 -5.75
C MET A 231 -1.68 1.20 -6.34
N ASN A 232 -1.64 2.52 -6.33
CA ASN A 232 -0.46 3.26 -6.71
C ASN A 232 0.20 3.84 -5.47
N LEU A 233 1.49 3.54 -5.30
CA LEU A 233 2.33 4.18 -4.31
C LEU A 233 2.89 5.46 -4.92
N ARG A 234 2.96 6.53 -4.12
CA ARG A 234 3.48 7.83 -4.52
C ARG A 234 4.80 8.11 -3.83
N TRP A 235 5.72 8.69 -4.58
CA TRP A 235 7.00 9.12 -4.05
C TRP A 235 6.87 10.45 -3.31
N GLU A 236 7.25 10.46 -2.05
CA GLU A 236 7.32 11.65 -1.21
C GLU A 236 8.80 12.03 -1.04
N ALA A 237 9.28 12.94 -1.90
CA ALA A 237 10.68 13.35 -1.92
C ALA A 237 11.05 14.13 -0.65
N GLY A 238 12.29 13.95 -0.17
CA GLY A 238 12.82 14.64 0.99
C GLY A 238 12.35 14.08 2.34
N THR A 239 11.55 13.00 2.33
CA THR A 239 11.21 12.27 3.56
C THR A 239 12.30 11.27 3.88
N GLU A 240 12.44 10.93 5.15
CA GLU A 240 13.43 9.97 5.64
C GLU A 240 12.81 9.08 6.70
N LEU A 241 13.38 7.88 6.86
CA LEU A 241 13.05 7.05 8.03
C LEU A 241 13.41 7.82 9.30
N PHE A 242 12.50 7.85 10.25
CA PHE A 242 12.71 8.49 11.53
C PHE A 242 12.36 7.55 12.66
N GLU A 243 12.87 7.81 13.84
CA GLU A 243 12.56 7.03 15.02
C GLU A 243 11.07 7.23 15.38
N TYR A 244 10.33 6.14 15.36
CA TYR A 244 8.94 6.10 15.80
C TYR A 244 8.80 5.07 16.92
N GLN A 245 8.35 5.48 18.07
CA GLN A 245 8.10 4.56 19.19
C GLN A 245 6.61 4.28 19.29
N CYS A 246 6.24 3.06 18.94
CA CYS A 246 4.90 2.60 19.20
C CYS A 246 4.74 2.36 20.69
N GLN A 247 3.93 3.15 21.33
CA GLN A 247 3.56 2.93 22.73
C GLN A 247 2.32 2.05 22.78
N GLN A 248 2.48 0.88 23.36
CA GLN A 248 1.36 0.05 23.72
C GLN A 248 0.56 0.76 24.81
N MET A 249 -0.47 1.49 24.42
CA MET A 249 -1.40 2.09 25.37
C MET A 249 -2.28 0.97 25.91
N ASN A 250 -1.96 0.48 27.09
CA ASN A 250 -2.70 -0.60 27.75
C ASN A 250 -4.21 -0.31 27.89
N TYR A 251 -4.57 0.96 27.84
CA TYR A 251 -5.97 1.42 27.98
C TYR A 251 -6.64 1.77 26.64
N ALA A 252 -5.94 1.75 25.52
CA ALA A 252 -6.53 2.17 24.24
C ALA A 252 -7.74 1.33 23.86
N ASN A 253 -7.69 0.02 24.12
CA ASN A 253 -8.79 -0.88 23.83
C ASN A 253 -10.00 -0.67 24.73
N GLU A 254 -9.77 -0.32 25.99
CA GLU A 254 -10.83 -0.05 26.97
C GLU A 254 -11.44 1.34 26.75
N LEU A 255 -10.71 2.24 26.11
CA LEU A 255 -11.18 3.57 25.72
C LEU A 255 -11.81 3.62 24.34
N MET A 256 -11.49 2.67 23.47
CA MET A 256 -12.10 2.50 22.15
C MET A 256 -13.41 1.73 22.31
N VAL A 257 -14.45 2.44 22.67
CA VAL A 257 -15.78 1.86 22.80
C VAL A 257 -16.55 2.04 21.51
N GLY A 258 -17.34 1.04 21.16
CA GLY A 258 -18.31 1.15 20.10
C GLY A 258 -19.34 2.25 20.41
N GLN A 259 -20.03 2.69 19.39
CA GLN A 259 -21.00 3.80 19.48
C GLN A 259 -22.06 3.62 20.57
N PHE A 260 -22.31 2.37 20.99
CA PHE A 260 -23.34 2.01 21.96
C PHE A 260 -22.77 1.44 23.28
N GLU A 261 -21.44 1.33 23.40
CA GLU A 261 -20.82 0.81 24.62
C GLU A 261 -20.49 1.96 25.58
N LYS A 262 -20.80 1.77 26.85
CA LYS A 262 -20.39 2.68 27.92
C LYS A 262 -19.14 2.13 28.57
N VAL A 263 -18.10 2.94 28.65
CA VAL A 263 -16.91 2.62 29.46
C VAL A 263 -17.24 2.90 30.92
N ASP A 264 -17.13 1.88 31.76
CA ASP A 264 -17.02 2.09 33.20
C ASP A 264 -15.62 2.59 33.54
N ARG A 265 -15.52 3.87 33.83
CA ARG A 265 -14.27 4.52 34.22
C ARG A 265 -14.06 4.57 35.74
N SER A 266 -14.96 3.97 36.50
CA SER A 266 -14.91 4.01 37.98
C SER A 266 -13.75 3.23 38.55
N SER A 267 -13.20 2.26 37.79
CA SER A 267 -12.08 1.39 38.19
C SER A 267 -10.74 1.79 37.61
N PHE A 268 -10.65 2.87 36.82
CA PHE A 268 -9.36 3.34 36.28
C PHE A 268 -8.51 3.97 37.39
N ILE A 269 -7.52 3.22 37.85
CA ILE A 269 -6.38 3.78 38.55
C ILE A 269 -5.44 4.30 37.49
N ILE A 270 -5.41 5.61 37.30
CA ILE A 270 -4.36 6.26 36.49
C ILE A 270 -3.12 6.25 37.37
N PRO A 271 -2.02 5.56 36.99
CA PRO A 271 -0.79 5.58 37.78
C PRO A 271 -0.17 6.96 37.83
#